data_7113d05e2ae62a556cda69df3d4be1e5
#
_entry.id   7113d05e2ae62a556cda69df3d4be1e5
#
_cell.length_a   1.000
_cell.length_b   1.000
_cell.length_c   1.000
_cell.angle_alpha   90.00
_cell.angle_beta   90.00
_cell.angle_gamma   90.00
#
_symmetry.space_group_name_H-M   'P 1'
#
loop_
_entity.id
_entity.type
_entity.pdbx_description
1 polymer ?
#
loop_
_entity_poly.entity_id
_entity_poly.type
_entity_poly.pdbx_seq_one_letter_code
_entity_poly.pdbx_strand_id
1 'polypeptide(L)'
;MTSKHQQKGSIVNRFLNSVEKIGNKLPDPSVLFFLMCVGLAIMTWVISLFNVSVKHPGTHQTIYIKNIISHDGFTMIMNDTIKNFSEFPALGLVLAVMIGIGVAEKTGYFDKLMISVVNRAPRFLILPTIILIGILGSTAGDAATIILPPLAAMLFIKIGYHPIAGLTMAYASAVGGFAANIVVGMQDALVYSFTEPATRIVSDSIKTNVAMNWYFIAASVVVLLPTILLVTTKLIIPRLGKYDDSLMHDDHEETSSHITDKEAHALKWANISFIVTIILLIITAIPEHSFLRNAKTGSLLDDAPLINGVGLIILVVFLIPGLVYGILSKEIQSTKDLGKMFGEAVGSMGTFIVIVFFAAQLLAFLKWSNLGIIAAVKGAKLLEHQNGIVLILGIIILSALVNLLIGSASAKWGILAPIFVPMLIIVGFHPAFTQVIYRVGDSITNPITPMMPYLPLLLTYAQKYDKRMKLGALLSSLMPYSIALSIVWTAFVIIWFLLGIPVGPGGPIFVK
;
A
#
# COMPACT_ATOMS: atom_id res chain seq x y z
N MET A 1 -20.68 48.16 4.23
CA MET A 1 -21.58 47.15 3.59
C MET A 1 -20.78 45.89 3.39
N THR A 2 -20.91 44.97 4.33
CA THR A 2 -20.19 43.73 4.42
C THR A 2 -20.98 42.64 3.68
N SER A 3 -20.54 42.25 2.51
CA SER A 3 -21.16 41.14 1.78
C SER A 3 -20.84 39.81 2.49
N LYS A 4 -21.82 39.28 3.20
CA LYS A 4 -21.86 37.86 3.64
C LYS A 4 -21.97 36.99 2.41
N HIS A 5 -20.85 36.60 1.82
CA HIS A 5 -20.81 35.41 0.98
C HIS A 5 -20.82 34.17 1.91
N GLN A 6 -22.03 33.74 2.29
CA GLN A 6 -22.26 32.35 2.68
C GLN A 6 -21.90 31.48 1.46
N GLN A 7 -20.68 30.92 1.45
CA GLN A 7 -20.35 29.84 0.55
C GLN A 7 -21.31 28.66 0.88
N LYS A 8 -22.38 28.54 0.09
CA LYS A 8 -23.14 27.28 0.01
C LYS A 8 -22.12 26.19 -0.26
N GLY A 9 -21.89 25.32 0.74
CA GLY A 9 -20.89 24.27 0.63
C GLY A 9 -21.07 23.51 -0.66
N SER A 10 -20.02 23.46 -1.49
CA SER A 10 -19.99 22.70 -2.74
C SER A 10 -20.50 21.28 -2.47
N ILE A 11 -21.19 20.66 -3.44
CA ILE A 11 -21.63 19.26 -3.39
C ILE A 11 -20.49 18.35 -2.95
N VAL A 12 -19.26 18.66 -3.43
CA VAL A 12 -18.02 17.99 -3.05
C VAL A 12 -17.75 18.10 -1.54
N ASN A 13 -17.90 19.29 -0.94
CA ASN A 13 -17.67 19.45 0.51
C ASN A 13 -18.72 18.71 1.34
N ARG A 14 -19.97 18.65 0.89
CA ARG A 14 -21.00 17.84 1.56
C ARG A 14 -20.72 16.36 1.48
N PHE A 15 -20.29 15.88 0.33
CA PHE A 15 -19.88 14.49 0.12
C PHE A 15 -18.70 14.13 1.03
N LEU A 16 -17.61 14.91 1.02
CA LEU A 16 -16.43 14.68 1.84
C LEU A 16 -16.74 14.72 3.36
N ASN A 17 -17.54 15.68 3.81
CA ASN A 17 -17.99 15.74 5.20
C ASN A 17 -18.85 14.52 5.60
N SER A 18 -19.65 13.99 4.67
CA SER A 18 -20.44 12.78 4.92
C SER A 18 -19.54 11.55 5.02
N VAL A 19 -18.55 11.44 4.14
CA VAL A 19 -17.53 10.36 4.16
C VAL A 19 -16.75 10.41 5.47
N GLU A 20 -16.26 11.59 5.88
CA GLU A 20 -15.57 11.79 7.15
C GLU A 20 -16.45 11.40 8.35
N LYS A 21 -17.70 11.85 8.38
CA LYS A 21 -18.63 11.53 9.47
C LYS A 21 -18.94 10.03 9.55
N ILE A 22 -19.04 9.34 8.43
CA ILE A 22 -19.26 7.89 8.39
C ILE A 22 -17.96 7.17 8.79
N GLY A 23 -16.82 7.56 8.22
CA GLY A 23 -15.52 6.97 8.51
C GLY A 23 -15.14 7.05 9.99
N ASN A 24 -15.36 8.22 10.61
CA ASN A 24 -15.10 8.43 12.05
C ASN A 24 -16.04 7.62 12.99
N LYS A 25 -17.11 7.02 12.47
CA LYS A 25 -17.97 6.09 13.22
C LYS A 25 -17.55 4.64 13.11
N LEU A 26 -16.66 4.32 12.17
CA LEU A 26 -16.13 2.97 12.05
C LEU A 26 -15.22 2.66 13.25
N PRO A 27 -15.31 1.44 13.82
CA PRO A 27 -14.37 1.02 14.86
C PRO A 27 -12.94 0.96 14.31
N ASP A 28 -11.96 0.96 15.22
CA ASP A 28 -10.57 0.65 14.89
C ASP A 28 -10.49 -0.64 14.06
N PRO A 29 -9.61 -0.72 13.06
CA PRO A 29 -9.49 -1.91 12.20
C PRO A 29 -9.36 -3.22 12.96
N SER A 30 -8.61 -3.28 14.06
CA SER A 30 -8.47 -4.49 14.88
C SER A 30 -9.80 -4.91 15.53
N VAL A 31 -10.56 -3.94 16.03
CA VAL A 31 -11.91 -4.16 16.58
C VAL A 31 -12.89 -4.57 15.47
N LEU A 32 -12.77 -3.97 14.29
CA LEU A 32 -13.59 -4.33 13.14
C LEU A 32 -13.40 -5.80 12.74
N PHE A 33 -12.16 -6.30 12.67
CA PHE A 33 -11.89 -7.72 12.39
C PHE A 33 -12.44 -8.64 13.47
N PHE A 34 -12.32 -8.25 14.74
CA PHE A 34 -12.95 -8.98 15.86
C PHE A 34 -14.48 -9.07 15.66
N LEU A 35 -15.14 -7.94 15.40
CA LEU A 35 -16.58 -7.90 15.17
C LEU A 35 -16.99 -8.72 13.93
N MET A 36 -16.15 -8.74 12.88
CA MET A 36 -16.37 -9.58 11.71
C MET A 36 -16.30 -11.08 12.05
N CYS A 37 -15.37 -11.51 12.91
CA CYS A 37 -15.32 -12.91 13.38
C CYS A 37 -16.60 -13.28 14.13
N VAL A 38 -17.07 -12.42 15.04
CA VAL A 38 -18.32 -12.64 15.77
C VAL A 38 -19.51 -12.65 14.80
N GLY A 39 -19.59 -11.67 13.91
CA GLY A 39 -20.65 -11.59 12.89
C GLY A 39 -20.68 -12.79 11.97
N LEU A 40 -19.50 -13.30 11.56
CA LEU A 40 -19.37 -14.50 10.75
C LEU A 40 -19.87 -15.75 11.49
N ALA A 41 -19.52 -15.89 12.76
CA ALA A 41 -20.02 -17.00 13.59
C ALA A 41 -21.56 -17.01 13.66
N ILE A 42 -22.15 -15.83 13.94
CA ILE A 42 -23.62 -15.67 13.96
C ILE A 42 -24.21 -15.95 12.57
N MET A 43 -23.60 -15.42 11.50
CA MET A 43 -24.06 -15.62 10.13
C MET A 43 -24.06 -17.09 9.74
N THR A 44 -23.01 -17.83 10.07
CA THR A 44 -22.95 -19.29 9.77
C THR A 44 -24.00 -20.07 10.55
N TRP A 45 -24.28 -19.70 11.80
CA TRP A 45 -25.37 -20.27 12.57
C TRP A 45 -26.71 -20.04 11.88
N VAL A 46 -27.05 -18.80 11.52
CA VAL A 46 -28.32 -18.47 10.87
C VAL A 46 -28.46 -19.18 9.52
N ILE A 47 -27.40 -19.14 8.66
CA ILE A 47 -27.46 -19.75 7.33
C ILE A 47 -27.52 -21.28 7.43
N SER A 48 -26.94 -21.90 8.46
CA SER A 48 -27.00 -23.36 8.66
C SER A 48 -28.42 -23.88 8.89
N LEU A 49 -29.31 -23.04 9.43
CA LEU A 49 -30.74 -23.38 9.61
C LEU A 49 -31.44 -23.61 8.28
N PHE A 50 -30.96 -23.03 7.18
CA PHE A 50 -31.52 -23.15 5.84
C PHE A 50 -30.89 -24.23 4.97
N ASN A 51 -29.93 -25.03 5.51
CA ASN A 51 -29.21 -26.08 4.80
C ASN A 51 -28.62 -25.62 3.46
N VAL A 52 -28.05 -24.43 3.42
CA VAL A 52 -27.50 -23.84 2.21
C VAL A 52 -26.28 -24.65 1.75
N SER A 53 -26.28 -24.99 0.46
CA SER A 53 -25.20 -25.78 -0.16
C SER A 53 -24.88 -25.28 -1.57
N VAL A 54 -23.71 -25.66 -2.07
CA VAL A 54 -23.27 -25.45 -3.46
C VAL A 54 -22.50 -26.68 -3.94
N LYS A 55 -22.40 -26.86 -5.25
CA LYS A 55 -21.46 -27.85 -5.85
C LYS A 55 -20.09 -27.20 -5.94
N HIS A 56 -19.06 -27.87 -5.43
CA HIS A 56 -17.68 -27.42 -5.54
C HIS A 56 -17.22 -27.38 -6.99
N PRO A 57 -16.65 -26.30 -7.50
CA PRO A 57 -16.33 -26.16 -8.92
C PRO A 57 -15.30 -27.21 -9.44
N GLY A 58 -14.35 -27.62 -8.59
CA GLY A 58 -13.31 -28.58 -8.98
C GLY A 58 -13.63 -30.04 -8.67
N THR A 59 -14.29 -30.32 -7.53
CA THR A 59 -14.57 -31.72 -7.10
C THR A 59 -15.99 -32.19 -7.40
N HIS A 60 -16.87 -31.27 -7.83
CA HIS A 60 -18.31 -31.50 -8.08
C HIS A 60 -19.10 -32.05 -6.88
N GLN A 61 -18.50 -32.14 -5.70
CA GLN A 61 -19.17 -32.57 -4.47
C GLN A 61 -20.07 -31.46 -3.93
N THR A 62 -21.19 -31.85 -3.33
CA THR A 62 -22.09 -30.91 -2.65
C THR A 62 -21.49 -30.53 -1.30
N ILE A 63 -21.24 -29.25 -1.10
CA ILE A 63 -20.69 -28.68 0.13
C ILE A 63 -21.81 -27.97 0.86
N TYR A 64 -22.01 -28.33 2.13
CA TYR A 64 -22.95 -27.69 3.03
C TYR A 64 -22.22 -26.69 3.94
N ILE A 65 -22.93 -25.65 4.35
CA ILE A 65 -22.43 -24.73 5.38
C ILE A 65 -22.31 -25.46 6.71
N LYS A 66 -21.24 -25.18 7.47
CA LYS A 66 -21.05 -25.66 8.85
C LYS A 66 -21.25 -24.50 9.81
N ASN A 67 -21.93 -24.80 10.93
CA ASN A 67 -22.18 -23.83 11.99
C ASN A 67 -20.96 -23.68 12.91
N ILE A 68 -20.39 -22.48 13.00
CA ILE A 68 -19.24 -22.19 13.91
C ILE A 68 -19.70 -22.25 15.38
N ILE A 69 -20.95 -21.90 15.66
CA ILE A 69 -21.53 -21.97 17.04
C ILE A 69 -22.07 -23.38 17.29
N SER A 70 -21.29 -24.41 16.99
CA SER A 70 -21.58 -25.81 17.28
C SER A 70 -20.47 -26.41 18.12
N HIS A 71 -20.68 -27.60 18.67
CA HIS A 71 -19.65 -28.34 19.40
C HIS A 71 -18.34 -28.43 18.55
N ASP A 72 -18.45 -28.86 17.29
CA ASP A 72 -17.31 -29.02 16.39
C ASP A 72 -16.64 -27.65 16.07
N GLY A 73 -17.45 -26.58 15.93
CA GLY A 73 -16.93 -25.24 15.70
C GLY A 73 -16.16 -24.71 16.91
N PHE A 74 -16.66 -24.89 18.13
CA PHE A 74 -15.92 -24.53 19.33
C PHE A 74 -14.65 -25.38 19.50
N THR A 75 -14.71 -26.66 19.18
CA THR A 75 -13.52 -27.55 19.18
C THR A 75 -12.46 -27.03 18.21
N MET A 76 -12.83 -26.63 16.98
CA MET A 76 -11.92 -26.02 16.03
C MET A 76 -11.32 -24.73 16.58
N ILE A 77 -12.14 -23.83 17.15
CA ILE A 77 -11.65 -22.57 17.74
C ILE A 77 -10.60 -22.87 18.82
N MET A 78 -10.88 -23.79 19.73
CA MET A 78 -9.96 -24.12 20.84
C MET A 78 -8.65 -24.73 20.35
N ASN A 79 -8.70 -25.59 19.34
CA ASN A 79 -7.52 -26.30 18.83
C ASN A 79 -6.67 -25.46 17.90
N ASP A 80 -7.30 -24.64 17.04
CA ASP A 80 -6.63 -24.05 15.88
C ASP A 80 -6.34 -22.56 16.00
N THR A 81 -6.91 -21.82 16.99
CA THR A 81 -6.77 -20.36 17.10
C THR A 81 -5.29 -19.92 17.10
N ILE A 82 -4.46 -20.52 17.92
CA ILE A 82 -3.04 -20.15 18.03
C ILE A 82 -2.30 -20.58 16.74
N LYS A 83 -2.61 -21.75 16.23
CA LYS A 83 -2.02 -22.28 15.00
C LYS A 83 -2.34 -21.40 13.79
N ASN A 84 -3.61 -21.03 13.62
CA ASN A 84 -4.04 -20.12 12.55
C ASN A 84 -3.24 -18.80 12.55
N PHE A 85 -2.95 -18.26 13.72
CA PHE A 85 -2.17 -17.04 13.87
C PHE A 85 -0.68 -17.27 13.60
N SER A 86 -0.07 -18.28 14.24
CA SER A 86 1.37 -18.53 14.15
C SER A 86 1.81 -18.99 12.76
N GLU A 87 0.95 -19.72 12.07
CA GLU A 87 1.17 -20.20 10.69
C GLU A 87 0.60 -19.25 9.63
N PHE A 88 0.16 -18.04 10.02
CA PHE A 88 -0.32 -17.07 9.04
C PHE A 88 0.81 -16.70 8.08
N PRO A 89 0.67 -16.99 6.76
CA PRO A 89 1.82 -17.12 5.85
C PRO A 89 2.73 -15.92 5.75
N ALA A 90 2.21 -14.73 5.99
CA ALA A 90 2.99 -13.52 5.81
C ALA A 90 3.30 -12.77 7.13
N LEU A 91 2.92 -13.29 8.30
CA LEU A 91 3.26 -12.66 9.57
C LEU A 91 4.79 -12.55 9.73
N GLY A 92 5.49 -13.68 9.58
CA GLY A 92 6.95 -13.72 9.65
C GLY A 92 7.63 -12.89 8.55
N LEU A 93 7.09 -12.94 7.33
CA LEU A 93 7.59 -12.15 6.20
C LEU A 93 7.55 -10.65 6.49
N VAL A 94 6.40 -10.13 6.92
CA VAL A 94 6.22 -8.69 7.19
C VAL A 94 7.12 -8.24 8.33
N LEU A 95 7.18 -9.02 9.42
CA LEU A 95 8.05 -8.69 10.56
C LEU A 95 9.54 -8.70 10.17
N ALA A 96 9.97 -9.67 9.36
CA ALA A 96 11.34 -9.72 8.87
C ALA A 96 11.69 -8.50 7.99
N VAL A 97 10.82 -8.18 7.02
CA VAL A 97 10.99 -7.01 6.15
C VAL A 97 11.09 -5.71 6.99
N MET A 98 10.25 -5.58 8.02
CA MET A 98 10.24 -4.40 8.89
C MET A 98 11.50 -4.25 9.73
N ILE A 99 12.21 -5.32 10.07
CA ILE A 99 13.50 -5.20 10.74
C ILE A 99 14.49 -4.44 9.86
N GLY A 100 14.58 -4.77 8.56
CA GLY A 100 15.50 -4.10 7.63
C GLY A 100 15.11 -2.66 7.32
N ILE A 101 13.87 -2.47 6.87
CA ILE A 101 13.35 -1.15 6.50
C ILE A 101 13.26 -0.23 7.72
N GLY A 102 12.80 -0.74 8.88
CA GLY A 102 12.64 0.06 10.08
C GLY A 102 13.97 0.57 10.65
N VAL A 103 15.05 -0.19 10.57
CA VAL A 103 16.38 0.33 10.95
C VAL A 103 16.81 1.45 10.00
N ALA A 104 16.64 1.28 8.69
CA ALA A 104 16.96 2.33 7.72
C ALA A 104 16.12 3.60 7.93
N GLU A 105 14.86 3.45 8.34
CA GLU A 105 13.97 4.55 8.71
C GLU A 105 14.43 5.22 10.02
N LYS A 106 14.62 4.44 11.10
CA LYS A 106 14.95 4.97 12.43
C LYS A 106 16.32 5.62 12.52
N THR A 107 17.27 5.20 11.67
CA THR A 107 18.57 5.88 11.55
C THR A 107 18.50 7.21 10.80
N GLY A 108 17.38 7.53 10.13
CA GLY A 108 17.22 8.71 9.29
C GLY A 108 17.85 8.57 7.88
N TYR A 109 18.27 7.36 7.50
CA TYR A 109 18.87 7.12 6.17
C TYR A 109 17.92 7.53 5.03
N PHE A 110 16.65 7.12 5.08
CA PHE A 110 15.68 7.49 4.04
C PHE A 110 15.42 9.00 3.99
N ASP A 111 15.33 9.66 5.14
CA ASP A 111 15.10 11.09 5.23
C ASP A 111 16.21 11.87 4.54
N LYS A 112 17.45 11.55 4.88
CA LYS A 112 18.62 12.22 4.31
C LYS A 112 18.85 11.85 2.85
N LEU A 113 18.51 10.62 2.45
CA LEU A 113 18.53 10.21 1.04
C LEU A 113 17.56 11.05 0.22
N MET A 114 16.32 11.19 0.66
CA MET A 114 15.30 12.00 -0.03
C MET A 114 15.72 13.47 -0.14
N ILE A 115 16.15 14.08 0.96
CA ILE A 115 16.65 15.46 1.00
C ILE A 115 17.84 15.63 0.05
N SER A 116 18.81 14.70 0.06
CA SER A 116 20.01 14.76 -0.79
C SER A 116 19.65 14.70 -2.27
N VAL A 117 18.77 13.78 -2.66
CA VAL A 117 18.37 13.62 -4.08
C VAL A 117 17.63 14.85 -4.57
N VAL A 118 16.67 15.36 -3.79
CA VAL A 118 15.90 16.55 -4.15
C VAL A 118 16.77 17.80 -4.24
N ASN A 119 17.69 18.03 -3.29
CA ASN A 119 18.56 19.20 -3.27
C ASN A 119 19.60 19.22 -4.41
N ARG A 120 19.97 18.05 -4.96
CA ARG A 120 20.92 17.92 -6.09
C ARG A 120 20.25 17.94 -7.46
N ALA A 121 18.92 17.88 -7.51
CA ALA A 121 18.19 17.86 -8.77
C ALA A 121 18.38 19.17 -9.55
N PRO A 122 18.69 19.15 -10.86
CA PRO A 122 18.68 20.31 -11.72
C PRO A 122 17.30 20.96 -11.74
N ARG A 123 17.22 22.28 -11.92
CA ARG A 123 15.96 23.05 -11.87
C ARG A 123 14.83 22.44 -12.71
N PHE A 124 15.12 21.97 -13.92
CA PHE A 124 14.11 21.37 -14.82
C PHE A 124 13.66 19.98 -14.38
N LEU A 125 14.43 19.29 -13.54
CA LEU A 125 14.09 17.98 -12.98
C LEU A 125 13.53 18.02 -11.56
N ILE A 126 13.45 19.19 -10.91
CA ILE A 126 12.96 19.29 -9.52
C ILE A 126 11.58 18.66 -9.38
N LEU A 127 10.61 19.02 -10.22
CA LEU A 127 9.26 18.48 -10.17
C LEU A 127 9.23 16.96 -10.43
N PRO A 128 9.81 16.46 -11.55
CA PRO A 128 9.90 15.02 -11.79
C PRO A 128 10.59 14.25 -10.65
N THR A 129 11.66 14.82 -10.07
CA THR A 129 12.40 14.20 -8.97
C THR A 129 11.54 14.08 -7.71
N ILE A 130 10.83 15.15 -7.32
CA ILE A 130 9.92 15.13 -6.16
C ILE A 130 8.81 14.10 -6.37
N ILE A 131 8.21 14.07 -7.57
CA ILE A 131 7.16 13.10 -7.91
C ILE A 131 7.70 11.68 -7.83
N LEU A 132 8.87 11.41 -8.42
CA LEU A 132 9.50 10.10 -8.40
C LEU A 132 9.79 9.63 -6.97
N ILE A 133 10.39 10.50 -6.15
CA ILE A 133 10.67 10.20 -4.74
C ILE A 133 9.36 9.97 -3.97
N GLY A 134 8.31 10.74 -4.23
CA GLY A 134 7.00 10.55 -3.63
C GLY A 134 6.45 9.15 -3.94
N ILE A 135 6.41 8.76 -5.22
CA ILE A 135 5.93 7.44 -5.65
C ILE A 135 6.78 6.32 -5.02
N LEU A 136 8.11 6.42 -5.09
CA LEU A 136 9.02 5.40 -4.56
C LEU A 136 9.07 5.38 -3.02
N GLY A 137 8.60 6.45 -2.40
CA GLY A 137 8.66 6.63 -0.95
C GLY A 137 7.83 5.62 -0.16
N SER A 138 6.84 4.98 -0.79
CA SER A 138 6.08 3.87 -0.19
C SER A 138 6.96 2.67 0.21
N THR A 139 8.17 2.54 -0.36
CA THR A 139 9.16 1.54 0.05
C THR A 139 9.70 1.82 1.45
N ALA A 140 9.79 3.10 1.82
CA ALA A 140 10.35 3.60 3.07
C ALA A 140 9.26 3.86 4.14
N GLY A 141 8.10 3.23 4.02
CA GLY A 141 6.97 3.48 4.92
C GLY A 141 6.34 4.86 4.72
N ASP A 142 6.13 5.59 5.82
CA ASP A 142 5.38 6.85 5.81
C ASP A 142 6.28 8.10 5.69
N ALA A 143 7.60 7.94 5.72
CA ALA A 143 8.58 9.02 5.75
C ALA A 143 8.40 10.01 4.58
N ALA A 144 8.18 9.51 3.37
CA ALA A 144 7.97 10.38 2.20
C ALA A 144 6.72 11.26 2.35
N THR A 145 5.66 10.75 2.94
CA THR A 145 4.41 11.49 3.14
C THR A 145 4.57 12.64 4.16
N ILE A 146 5.50 12.49 5.11
CA ILE A 146 5.76 13.49 6.15
C ILE A 146 6.77 14.54 5.68
N ILE A 147 7.89 14.10 5.08
CA ILE A 147 9.06 14.94 4.81
C ILE A 147 8.95 15.66 3.46
N LEU A 148 8.44 14.97 2.45
CA LEU A 148 8.47 15.47 1.08
C LEU A 148 7.57 16.69 0.84
N PRO A 149 6.35 16.79 1.40
CA PRO A 149 5.49 17.95 1.18
C PRO A 149 6.10 19.28 1.64
N PRO A 150 6.58 19.44 2.89
CA PRO A 150 7.18 20.71 3.31
C PRO A 150 8.47 21.02 2.53
N LEU A 151 9.29 20.02 2.20
CA LEU A 151 10.48 20.21 1.36
C LEU A 151 10.10 20.70 -0.04
N ALA A 152 9.08 20.11 -0.65
CA ALA A 152 8.57 20.54 -1.96
C ALA A 152 8.02 21.97 -1.93
N ALA A 153 7.34 22.38 -0.86
CA ALA A 153 6.84 23.74 -0.71
C ALA A 153 7.98 24.77 -0.70
N MET A 154 9.04 24.52 0.07
CA MET A 154 10.22 25.39 0.12
C MET A 154 10.91 25.49 -1.24
N LEU A 155 11.03 24.38 -1.96
CA LEU A 155 11.64 24.37 -3.29
C LEU A 155 10.78 25.10 -4.32
N PHE A 156 9.45 25.01 -4.23
CA PHE A 156 8.53 25.72 -5.12
C PHE A 156 8.67 27.22 -4.95
N ILE A 157 8.80 27.74 -3.72
CA ILE A 157 9.10 29.16 -3.48
C ILE A 157 10.42 29.55 -4.16
N LYS A 158 11.51 28.77 -3.99
CA LYS A 158 12.81 29.06 -4.58
C LYS A 158 12.78 29.12 -6.12
N ILE A 159 11.88 28.37 -6.77
CA ILE A 159 11.72 28.38 -8.23
C ILE A 159 10.58 29.29 -8.72
N GLY A 160 9.95 30.06 -7.82
CA GLY A 160 8.94 31.05 -8.14
C GLY A 160 7.51 30.52 -8.29
N TYR A 161 7.21 29.36 -7.73
CA TYR A 161 5.87 28.77 -7.71
C TYR A 161 5.22 28.87 -6.34
N HIS A 162 3.91 28.71 -6.31
CA HIS A 162 3.12 28.70 -5.09
C HIS A 162 3.44 27.47 -4.22
N PRO A 163 3.76 27.63 -2.91
CA PRO A 163 4.17 26.53 -2.02
C PRO A 163 3.10 25.44 -1.89
N ILE A 164 1.81 25.81 -1.90
CA ILE A 164 0.70 24.85 -1.85
C ILE A 164 0.72 23.90 -3.06
N ALA A 165 1.19 24.34 -4.23
CA ALA A 165 1.34 23.47 -5.37
C ALA A 165 2.41 22.38 -5.11
N GLY A 166 3.53 22.75 -4.46
CA GLY A 166 4.56 21.80 -4.05
C GLY A 166 4.06 20.81 -3.00
N LEU A 167 3.37 21.32 -1.97
CA LEU A 167 2.75 20.49 -0.93
C LEU A 167 1.81 19.44 -1.51
N THR A 168 0.86 19.88 -2.35
CA THR A 168 -0.17 18.99 -2.91
C THR A 168 0.40 18.01 -3.93
N MET A 169 1.39 18.43 -4.74
CA MET A 169 2.09 17.55 -5.67
C MET A 169 2.83 16.44 -4.94
N ALA A 170 3.63 16.78 -3.93
CA ALA A 170 4.42 15.83 -3.17
C ALA A 170 3.53 14.84 -2.41
N TYR A 171 2.49 15.34 -1.76
CA TYR A 171 1.52 14.51 -1.06
C TYR A 171 0.77 13.57 -2.01
N ALA A 172 0.25 14.09 -3.13
CA ALA A 172 -0.44 13.28 -4.12
C ALA A 172 0.47 12.22 -4.74
N SER A 173 1.77 12.51 -4.88
CA SER A 173 2.76 11.54 -5.37
C SER A 173 2.98 10.41 -4.36
N ALA A 174 3.11 10.74 -3.07
CA ALA A 174 3.38 9.76 -2.01
C ALA A 174 2.16 8.87 -1.75
N VAL A 175 0.97 9.46 -1.55
CA VAL A 175 -0.22 8.68 -1.19
C VAL A 175 -1.00 8.18 -2.40
N GLY A 176 -1.08 8.95 -3.50
CA GLY A 176 -1.73 8.54 -4.73
C GLY A 176 -0.91 7.57 -5.55
N GLY A 177 0.42 7.67 -5.50
CA GLY A 177 1.36 6.73 -6.10
C GLY A 177 1.68 5.50 -5.24
N PHE A 178 1.04 5.34 -4.10
CA PHE A 178 1.38 4.38 -3.05
C PHE A 178 1.51 2.91 -3.49
N ALA A 179 0.73 2.48 -4.47
CA ALA A 179 0.80 1.12 -5.00
C ALA A 179 1.75 0.97 -6.20
N ALA A 180 2.41 2.03 -6.67
CA ALA A 180 3.42 1.98 -7.71
C ALA A 180 4.82 2.00 -7.09
N ASN A 181 5.72 1.13 -7.57
CA ASN A 181 7.10 1.09 -7.10
C ASN A 181 8.01 0.33 -8.07
N ILE A 182 9.29 0.69 -8.12
CA ILE A 182 10.28 -0.04 -8.92
C ILE A 182 10.80 -1.25 -8.14
N VAL A 183 10.75 -1.21 -6.82
CA VAL A 183 11.27 -2.24 -5.91
C VAL A 183 10.12 -2.91 -5.17
N VAL A 184 10.21 -4.22 -5.00
CA VAL A 184 9.31 -4.94 -4.08
C VAL A 184 9.62 -4.50 -2.65
N GLY A 185 8.61 -4.07 -1.92
CA GLY A 185 8.78 -3.47 -0.60
C GLY A 185 7.75 -3.94 0.44
N MET A 186 7.65 -3.20 1.53
CA MET A 186 6.75 -3.50 2.64
C MET A 186 5.29 -3.66 2.19
N GLN A 187 4.82 -2.79 1.30
CA GLN A 187 3.43 -2.83 0.83
C GLN A 187 3.09 -4.12 0.09
N ASP A 188 4.04 -4.63 -0.69
CA ASP A 188 3.85 -5.89 -1.42
C ASP A 188 3.69 -7.06 -0.43
N ALA A 189 4.52 -7.09 0.62
CA ALA A 189 4.43 -8.07 1.69
C ALA A 189 3.10 -7.97 2.46
N LEU A 190 2.68 -6.74 2.82
CA LEU A 190 1.43 -6.49 3.54
C LEU A 190 0.20 -6.93 2.73
N VAL A 191 0.13 -6.60 1.45
CA VAL A 191 -1.03 -6.96 0.61
C VAL A 191 -1.00 -8.47 0.29
N TYR A 192 0.16 -9.03 -0.01
CA TYR A 192 0.35 -10.46 -0.21
C TYR A 192 -0.12 -11.28 1.00
N SER A 193 0.10 -10.78 2.22
CA SER A 193 -0.26 -11.46 3.47
C SER A 193 -1.73 -11.86 3.55
N PHE A 194 -2.61 -11.16 2.88
CA PHE A 194 -4.04 -11.45 2.81
C PHE A 194 -4.44 -12.17 1.52
N THR A 195 -3.71 -11.95 0.42
CA THR A 195 -4.02 -12.59 -0.87
C THR A 195 -3.74 -14.08 -0.85
N GLU A 196 -2.62 -14.50 -0.29
CA GLU A 196 -2.23 -15.91 -0.24
C GLU A 196 -3.26 -16.75 0.54
N PRO A 197 -3.61 -16.45 1.81
CA PRO A 197 -4.60 -17.25 2.53
C PRO A 197 -6.00 -17.15 1.91
N ALA A 198 -6.37 -16.03 1.28
CA ALA A 198 -7.63 -15.91 0.55
C ALA A 198 -7.67 -16.84 -0.68
N THR A 199 -6.53 -17.03 -1.36
CA THR A 199 -6.39 -18.00 -2.46
C THR A 199 -6.67 -19.42 -1.99
N ARG A 200 -6.18 -19.78 -0.80
CA ARG A 200 -6.36 -21.11 -0.18
C ARG A 200 -7.82 -21.45 0.18
N ILE A 201 -8.74 -20.49 0.12
CA ILE A 201 -10.17 -20.77 0.32
C ILE A 201 -10.73 -21.63 -0.83
N VAL A 202 -10.21 -21.46 -2.05
CA VAL A 202 -10.71 -22.13 -3.26
C VAL A 202 -9.72 -23.15 -3.80
N SER A 203 -8.43 -22.88 -3.75
CA SER A 203 -7.40 -23.72 -4.38
C SER A 203 -6.07 -23.66 -3.62
N ASP A 204 -5.57 -24.83 -3.27
CA ASP A 204 -4.22 -25.00 -2.72
C ASP A 204 -3.14 -25.14 -3.82
N SER A 205 -3.54 -25.33 -5.08
CA SER A 205 -2.62 -25.53 -6.21
C SER A 205 -2.13 -24.24 -6.85
N ILE A 206 -2.86 -23.12 -6.70
CA ILE A 206 -2.48 -21.83 -7.28
C ILE A 206 -1.31 -21.27 -6.47
N LYS A 207 -0.18 -21.07 -7.15
CA LYS A 207 1.02 -20.50 -6.55
C LYS A 207 0.97 -18.98 -6.59
N THR A 208 1.28 -18.37 -5.46
CA THR A 208 1.40 -16.90 -5.29
C THR A 208 2.73 -16.58 -4.64
N ASN A 209 3.23 -15.37 -4.84
CA ASN A 209 4.44 -14.87 -4.20
C ASN A 209 4.38 -13.35 -4.01
N VAL A 210 5.27 -12.80 -3.20
CA VAL A 210 5.28 -11.36 -2.86
C VAL A 210 5.55 -10.47 -4.06
N ALA A 211 6.34 -10.95 -5.04
CA ALA A 211 6.72 -10.19 -6.23
C ALA A 211 5.71 -10.32 -7.39
N MET A 212 4.60 -11.03 -7.19
CA MET A 212 3.65 -11.36 -8.26
C MET A 212 3.00 -10.15 -8.96
N ASN A 213 3.16 -8.93 -8.44
CA ASN A 213 2.68 -7.68 -9.06
C ASN A 213 3.80 -6.79 -9.63
N TRP A 214 5.06 -7.21 -9.52
CA TRP A 214 6.21 -6.34 -9.72
C TRP A 214 6.28 -5.66 -11.09
N TYR A 215 5.95 -6.37 -12.17
CA TYR A 215 6.01 -5.77 -13.52
C TYR A 215 5.01 -4.63 -13.70
N PHE A 216 3.79 -4.83 -13.23
CA PHE A 216 2.75 -3.82 -13.32
C PHE A 216 3.03 -2.60 -12.45
N ILE A 217 3.47 -2.79 -11.19
CA ILE A 217 3.75 -1.69 -10.28
C ILE A 217 4.96 -0.87 -10.74
N ALA A 218 5.98 -1.51 -11.34
CA ALA A 218 7.14 -0.82 -11.90
C ALA A 218 6.76 -0.01 -13.16
N ALA A 219 5.99 -0.60 -14.06
CA ALA A 219 5.49 0.10 -15.23
C ALA A 219 4.54 1.26 -14.85
N SER A 220 3.78 1.12 -13.75
CA SER A 220 2.91 2.18 -13.25
C SER A 220 3.67 3.47 -12.89
N VAL A 221 4.92 3.37 -12.42
CA VAL A 221 5.75 4.56 -12.13
C VAL A 221 5.93 5.43 -13.37
N VAL A 222 6.17 4.80 -14.54
CA VAL A 222 6.36 5.48 -15.82
C VAL A 222 5.09 6.20 -16.28
N VAL A 223 3.92 5.70 -15.90
CA VAL A 223 2.61 6.28 -16.26
C VAL A 223 2.19 7.37 -15.26
N LEU A 224 2.40 7.13 -13.97
CA LEU A 224 1.94 8.06 -12.93
C LEU A 224 2.78 9.33 -12.84
N LEU A 225 4.11 9.23 -13.04
CA LEU A 225 5.00 10.39 -12.98
C LEU A 225 4.56 11.50 -13.96
N PRO A 226 4.41 11.25 -15.28
CA PRO A 226 3.94 12.28 -16.21
C PRO A 226 2.51 12.73 -15.91
N THR A 227 1.64 11.85 -15.41
CA THR A 227 0.27 12.21 -15.05
C THR A 227 0.25 13.25 -13.94
N ILE A 228 0.97 13.02 -12.84
CA ILE A 228 1.06 13.95 -11.72
C ILE A 228 1.74 15.26 -12.15
N LEU A 229 2.80 15.17 -12.97
CA LEU A 229 3.51 16.34 -13.51
C LEU A 229 2.57 17.22 -14.36
N LEU A 230 1.77 16.62 -15.24
CA LEU A 230 0.80 17.33 -16.07
C LEU A 230 -0.28 18.00 -15.23
N VAL A 231 -0.85 17.31 -14.24
CA VAL A 231 -1.82 17.91 -13.32
C VAL A 231 -1.21 19.10 -12.58
N THR A 232 0.01 18.94 -12.06
CA THR A 232 0.69 20.02 -11.35
C THR A 232 0.92 21.24 -12.24
N THR A 233 1.51 21.03 -13.42
CA THR A 233 1.94 22.14 -14.28
C THR A 233 0.80 22.78 -15.05
N LYS A 234 -0.22 22.02 -15.45
CA LYS A 234 -1.32 22.51 -16.28
C LYS A 234 -2.58 22.93 -15.52
N LEU A 235 -2.77 22.38 -14.29
CA LEU A 235 -3.98 22.68 -13.52
C LEU A 235 -3.67 23.39 -12.20
N ILE A 236 -2.75 22.87 -11.38
CA ILE A 236 -2.54 23.34 -10.02
C ILE A 236 -1.75 24.65 -9.99
N ILE A 237 -0.58 24.71 -10.65
CA ILE A 237 0.24 25.92 -10.71
C ILE A 237 -0.54 27.10 -11.32
N PRO A 238 -1.22 26.96 -12.47
CA PRO A 238 -2.00 28.06 -13.03
C PRO A 238 -3.18 28.51 -12.15
N ARG A 239 -3.83 27.56 -11.44
CA ARG A 239 -4.96 27.85 -10.55
C ARG A 239 -4.56 28.62 -9.30
N LEU A 240 -3.41 28.31 -8.71
CA LEU A 240 -2.92 28.96 -7.50
C LEU A 240 -2.23 30.30 -7.78
N GLY A 241 -1.71 30.48 -9.01
CA GLY A 241 -1.03 31.71 -9.41
C GLY A 241 0.31 31.94 -8.71
N LYS A 242 0.74 33.20 -8.67
CA LYS A 242 1.96 33.58 -7.95
C LYS A 242 1.69 33.63 -6.45
N TYR A 243 2.68 33.23 -5.68
CA TYR A 243 2.63 33.33 -4.22
C TYR A 243 2.85 34.77 -3.78
N ASP A 244 2.08 35.21 -2.82
CA ASP A 244 2.23 36.53 -2.15
C ASP A 244 2.99 36.31 -0.84
N ASP A 245 4.26 36.69 -0.80
CA ASP A 245 5.13 36.51 0.35
C ASP A 245 4.63 37.23 1.61
N SER A 246 3.72 38.23 1.48
CA SER A 246 3.07 38.90 2.64
C SER A 246 2.17 37.97 3.46
N LEU A 247 1.81 36.79 2.94
CA LEU A 247 1.02 35.76 3.62
C LEU A 247 1.87 34.80 4.49
N MET A 248 3.18 34.94 4.38
CA MET A 248 4.14 34.08 5.09
C MET A 248 4.31 34.55 6.54
N HIS A 249 4.38 33.65 7.47
CA HIS A 249 4.68 33.95 8.88
C HIS A 249 6.16 33.85 9.18
N ASP A 250 6.65 34.77 10.07
CA ASP A 250 8.03 34.87 10.53
C ASP A 250 8.53 33.71 11.41
N ASP A 251 7.65 32.78 11.80
CA ASP A 251 8.03 31.59 12.57
C ASP A 251 8.58 30.47 11.64
N HIS A 252 9.69 30.75 10.99
CA HIS A 252 10.47 29.69 10.36
C HIS A 252 11.24 28.88 11.40
N GLU A 253 10.63 27.88 11.99
CA GLU A 253 11.38 26.67 12.27
C GLU A 253 11.78 26.09 10.90
N GLU A 254 13.01 26.34 10.50
CA GLU A 254 13.65 25.67 9.38
C GLU A 254 13.49 24.16 9.60
N THR A 255 12.55 23.54 8.92
CA THR A 255 12.63 22.10 8.74
C THR A 255 13.99 21.89 8.12
N SER A 256 14.91 21.33 8.89
CA SER A 256 16.35 21.31 8.58
C SER A 256 16.58 20.53 7.28
N SER A 257 16.41 21.22 6.15
CA SER A 257 16.76 20.71 4.80
C SER A 257 18.28 20.62 4.63
N HIS A 258 19.03 20.94 5.69
CA HIS A 258 20.48 20.93 5.68
C HIS A 258 21.00 19.52 6.02
N ILE A 259 21.86 19.03 5.18
CA ILE A 259 22.64 17.82 5.45
C ILE A 259 24.01 18.28 5.93
N THR A 260 24.42 17.90 7.13
CA THR A 260 25.75 18.18 7.66
C THR A 260 26.80 17.39 6.90
N ASP A 261 28.06 17.82 6.93
CA ASP A 261 29.19 17.12 6.27
C ASP A 261 29.32 15.67 6.75
N LYS A 262 29.06 15.43 8.02
CA LYS A 262 29.05 14.10 8.63
C LYS A 262 27.94 13.21 8.07
N GLU A 263 26.72 13.73 7.99
CA GLU A 263 25.57 13.02 7.41
C GLU A 263 25.77 12.78 5.90
N ALA A 264 26.38 13.75 5.18
CA ALA A 264 26.71 13.59 3.76
C ALA A 264 27.74 12.47 3.55
N HIS A 265 28.76 12.38 4.43
CA HIS A 265 29.74 11.29 4.42
C HIS A 265 29.09 9.94 4.72
N ALA A 266 28.24 9.86 5.77
CA ALA A 266 27.50 8.66 6.14
C ALA A 266 26.56 8.20 5.00
N LEU A 267 25.83 9.15 4.38
CA LEU A 267 24.93 8.88 3.26
C LEU A 267 25.68 8.35 2.03
N LYS A 268 26.85 8.88 1.73
CA LYS A 268 27.71 8.40 0.63
C LYS A 268 28.04 6.92 0.80
N TRP A 269 28.52 6.53 1.98
CA TRP A 269 28.91 5.14 2.24
C TRP A 269 27.70 4.19 2.35
N ALA A 270 26.58 4.66 2.92
CA ALA A 270 25.32 3.93 2.91
C ALA A 270 24.84 3.64 1.48
N ASN A 271 24.88 4.63 0.59
CA ASN A 271 24.51 4.43 -0.81
C ASN A 271 25.47 3.49 -1.55
N ILE A 272 26.78 3.57 -1.26
CA ILE A 272 27.76 2.62 -1.80
C ILE A 272 27.45 1.21 -1.30
N SER A 273 27.17 1.03 -0.01
CA SER A 273 26.84 -0.28 0.56
C SER A 273 25.54 -0.85 -0.04
N PHE A 274 24.52 -0.01 -0.29
CA PHE A 274 23.31 -0.40 -1.00
C PHE A 274 23.62 -0.94 -2.39
N ILE A 275 24.40 -0.18 -3.18
CA ILE A 275 24.78 -0.58 -4.55
C ILE A 275 25.61 -1.87 -4.52
N VAL A 276 26.56 -1.98 -3.61
CA VAL A 276 27.39 -3.19 -3.45
C VAL A 276 26.52 -4.40 -3.09
N THR A 277 25.55 -4.24 -2.19
CA THR A 277 24.63 -5.32 -1.83
C THR A 277 23.82 -5.80 -3.03
N ILE A 278 23.30 -4.88 -3.85
CA ILE A 278 22.56 -5.22 -5.07
C ILE A 278 23.49 -5.93 -6.09
N ILE A 279 24.70 -5.43 -6.28
CA ILE A 279 25.69 -6.04 -7.19
C ILE A 279 26.05 -7.46 -6.73
N LEU A 280 26.29 -7.67 -5.45
CA LEU A 280 26.57 -8.99 -4.88
C LEU A 280 25.38 -9.95 -5.07
N LEU A 281 24.16 -9.46 -4.87
CA LEU A 281 22.95 -10.26 -5.12
C LEU A 281 22.84 -10.67 -6.61
N ILE A 282 23.11 -9.75 -7.53
CA ILE A 282 23.12 -10.04 -8.96
C ILE A 282 24.22 -11.05 -9.30
N ILE A 283 25.44 -10.84 -8.83
CA ILE A 283 26.57 -11.75 -9.08
C ILE A 283 26.26 -13.17 -8.56
N THR A 284 25.64 -13.27 -7.39
CA THR A 284 25.25 -14.58 -6.83
C THR A 284 24.12 -15.24 -7.61
N ALA A 285 23.28 -14.47 -8.32
CA ALA A 285 22.19 -15.00 -9.13
C ALA A 285 22.63 -15.52 -10.53
N ILE A 286 23.78 -15.05 -11.05
CA ILE A 286 24.26 -15.38 -12.41
C ILE A 286 24.60 -16.87 -12.60
N PRO A 287 25.34 -17.55 -11.71
CA PRO A 287 25.75 -18.94 -11.94
C PRO A 287 24.55 -19.89 -12.11
N GLU A 288 24.68 -20.87 -13.00
CA GLU A 288 23.62 -21.86 -13.27
C GLU A 288 23.29 -22.69 -12.01
N HIS A 289 24.28 -22.94 -11.15
CA HIS A 289 24.14 -23.67 -9.88
C HIS A 289 24.00 -22.74 -8.67
N SER A 290 23.53 -21.51 -8.87
CA SER A 290 23.28 -20.56 -7.77
C SER A 290 22.24 -21.10 -6.81
N PHE A 291 22.46 -20.92 -5.50
CA PHE A 291 21.47 -21.23 -4.46
C PHE A 291 20.20 -20.36 -4.57
N LEU A 292 20.22 -19.29 -5.37
CA LEU A 292 19.07 -18.43 -5.65
C LEU A 292 18.16 -18.97 -6.75
N ARG A 293 18.61 -20.01 -7.49
CA ARG A 293 17.88 -20.63 -8.59
C ARG A 293 17.12 -21.87 -8.12
N ASN A 294 16.06 -22.18 -8.82
CA ASN A 294 15.39 -23.46 -8.64
C ASN A 294 16.34 -24.61 -9.05
N ALA A 295 16.64 -25.51 -8.13
CA ALA A 295 17.61 -26.60 -8.34
C ALA A 295 17.21 -27.58 -9.47
N LYS A 296 15.91 -27.68 -9.83
CA LYS A 296 15.41 -28.58 -10.86
C LYS A 296 15.31 -27.94 -12.23
N THR A 297 14.89 -26.66 -12.29
CA THR A 297 14.60 -25.97 -13.55
C THR A 297 15.67 -24.95 -13.93
N GLY A 298 16.57 -24.57 -13.01
CA GLY A 298 17.53 -23.47 -13.19
C GLY A 298 16.88 -22.07 -13.24
N SER A 299 15.55 -21.98 -13.11
CA SER A 299 14.81 -20.72 -13.16
C SER A 299 15.13 -19.83 -11.96
N LEU A 300 15.24 -18.52 -12.17
CA LEU A 300 15.31 -17.51 -11.11
C LEU A 300 13.92 -17.04 -10.64
N LEU A 301 12.87 -17.36 -11.39
CA LEU A 301 11.53 -16.81 -11.16
C LEU A 301 10.53 -17.89 -10.73
N ASP A 302 10.61 -19.08 -11.35
CA ASP A 302 9.63 -20.15 -11.12
C ASP A 302 10.02 -21.01 -9.93
N ASP A 303 9.32 -20.84 -8.81
CA ASP A 303 9.54 -21.58 -7.57
C ASP A 303 11.01 -21.53 -7.09
N ALA A 304 11.65 -20.41 -7.34
CA ALA A 304 13.06 -20.20 -7.05
C ALA A 304 13.26 -19.62 -5.65
N PRO A 305 14.36 -20.00 -4.94
CA PRO A 305 14.71 -19.39 -3.65
C PRO A 305 14.83 -17.86 -3.69
N LEU A 306 15.22 -17.27 -4.83
CA LEU A 306 15.22 -15.82 -5.04
C LEU A 306 13.85 -15.19 -4.76
N ILE A 307 12.78 -15.81 -5.28
CA ILE A 307 11.40 -15.31 -5.13
C ILE A 307 10.83 -15.72 -3.78
N ASN A 308 11.04 -16.97 -3.36
CA ASN A 308 10.53 -17.47 -2.09
C ASN A 308 11.21 -16.77 -0.90
N GLY A 309 12.49 -16.39 -1.05
CA GLY A 309 13.27 -15.66 -0.04
C GLY A 309 13.26 -14.15 -0.18
N VAL A 310 12.37 -13.57 -1.00
CA VAL A 310 12.37 -12.12 -1.29
C VAL A 310 12.27 -11.25 -0.03
N GLY A 311 11.58 -11.71 1.01
CA GLY A 311 11.50 -10.99 2.29
C GLY A 311 12.86 -10.86 2.99
N LEU A 312 13.66 -11.92 2.99
CA LEU A 312 15.03 -11.89 3.51
C LEU A 312 15.93 -10.97 2.67
N ILE A 313 15.75 -10.99 1.35
CA ILE A 313 16.49 -10.11 0.45
C ILE A 313 16.17 -8.65 0.74
N ILE A 314 14.90 -8.29 0.88
CA ILE A 314 14.47 -6.93 1.25
C ILE A 314 15.06 -6.54 2.60
N LEU A 315 14.98 -7.42 3.61
CA LEU A 315 15.59 -7.17 4.92
C LEU A 315 17.06 -6.79 4.76
N VAL A 316 17.86 -7.61 4.08
CA VAL A 316 19.31 -7.40 3.93
C VAL A 316 19.63 -6.14 3.13
N VAL A 317 18.93 -5.92 2.02
CA VAL A 317 19.12 -4.77 1.11
C VAL A 317 18.90 -3.44 1.82
N PHE A 318 17.99 -3.36 2.78
CA PHE A 318 17.72 -2.13 3.53
C PHE A 318 18.45 -2.07 4.88
N LEU A 319 18.66 -3.20 5.54
CA LEU A 319 19.39 -3.24 6.81
C LEU A 319 20.84 -2.78 6.65
N ILE A 320 21.54 -3.27 5.63
CA ILE A 320 22.96 -2.94 5.43
C ILE A 320 23.18 -1.43 5.30
N PRO A 321 22.54 -0.70 4.36
CA PRO A 321 22.73 0.75 4.26
C PRO A 321 22.21 1.49 5.49
N GLY A 322 21.14 1.03 6.13
CA GLY A 322 20.64 1.58 7.39
C GLY A 322 21.69 1.50 8.51
N LEU A 323 22.33 0.33 8.66
CA LEU A 323 23.43 0.15 9.64
C LEU A 323 24.64 1.01 9.30
N VAL A 324 25.09 1.02 8.04
CA VAL A 324 26.25 1.84 7.61
C VAL A 324 25.97 3.32 7.87
N TYR A 325 24.78 3.80 7.51
CA TYR A 325 24.37 5.17 7.79
C TYR A 325 24.35 5.45 9.29
N GLY A 326 23.66 4.63 10.07
CA GLY A 326 23.46 4.83 11.51
C GLY A 326 24.80 4.83 12.29
N ILE A 327 25.75 3.96 11.94
CA ILE A 327 27.07 3.92 12.57
C ILE A 327 27.89 5.17 12.20
N LEU A 328 27.95 5.55 10.93
CA LEU A 328 28.76 6.68 10.47
C LEU A 328 28.16 8.03 10.85
N SER A 329 26.84 8.15 10.92
CA SER A 329 26.15 9.34 11.44
C SER A 329 26.22 9.46 12.97
N LYS A 330 26.59 8.37 13.68
CA LYS A 330 26.58 8.20 15.14
C LYS A 330 25.17 8.16 15.75
N GLU A 331 24.16 7.81 14.97
CA GLU A 331 22.84 7.44 15.47
C GLU A 331 22.87 6.08 16.19
N ILE A 332 23.76 5.18 15.75
CA ILE A 332 24.07 3.91 16.41
C ILE A 332 25.45 4.04 17.05
N GLN A 333 25.51 4.16 18.36
CA GLN A 333 26.76 4.26 19.13
C GLN A 333 27.04 3.00 19.96
N SER A 334 26.01 2.18 20.17
CA SER A 334 26.11 0.96 20.96
C SER A 334 25.19 -0.14 20.42
N THR A 335 25.46 -1.39 20.84
CA THR A 335 24.55 -2.52 20.57
C THR A 335 23.18 -2.32 21.22
N LYS A 336 23.08 -1.51 22.29
CA LYS A 336 21.83 -1.16 22.95
C LYS A 336 20.96 -0.27 22.04
N ASP A 337 21.57 0.70 21.34
CA ASP A 337 20.85 1.56 20.40
C ASP A 337 20.30 0.74 19.24
N LEU A 338 21.11 -0.18 18.70
CA LEU A 338 20.67 -1.09 17.65
C LEU A 338 19.52 -2.00 18.13
N GLY A 339 19.62 -2.58 19.32
CA GLY A 339 18.56 -3.38 19.92
C GLY A 339 17.27 -2.59 20.12
N LYS A 340 17.37 -1.32 20.50
CA LYS A 340 16.23 -0.40 20.62
C LYS A 340 15.58 -0.16 19.25
N MET A 341 16.37 0.12 18.22
CA MET A 341 15.86 0.33 16.85
C MET A 341 15.16 -0.90 16.30
N PHE A 342 15.69 -2.12 16.52
CA PHE A 342 15.00 -3.36 16.18
C PHE A 342 13.66 -3.48 16.90
N GLY A 343 13.64 -3.19 18.21
CA GLY A 343 12.41 -3.21 19.00
C GLY A 343 11.37 -2.21 18.51
N GLU A 344 11.79 -1.00 18.19
CA GLU A 344 10.91 0.05 17.66
C GLU A 344 10.40 -0.27 16.26
N ALA A 345 11.24 -0.84 15.38
CA ALA A 345 10.86 -1.26 14.04
C ALA A 345 9.74 -2.31 14.08
N VAL A 346 9.90 -3.35 14.89
CA VAL A 346 8.87 -4.38 15.07
C VAL A 346 7.67 -3.83 15.87
N GLY A 347 7.91 -2.98 16.86
CA GLY A 347 6.88 -2.35 17.69
C GLY A 347 5.89 -1.49 16.88
N SER A 348 6.37 -0.85 15.80
CA SER A 348 5.51 -0.11 14.86
C SER A 348 4.45 -1.01 14.18
N MET A 349 4.67 -2.33 14.15
CA MET A 349 3.73 -3.31 13.60
C MET A 349 2.71 -3.83 14.62
N GLY A 350 2.64 -3.28 15.83
CA GLY A 350 1.74 -3.76 16.89
C GLY A 350 0.29 -3.87 16.44
N THR A 351 -0.26 -2.82 15.83
CA THR A 351 -1.62 -2.82 15.28
C THR A 351 -1.80 -3.86 14.17
N PHE A 352 -0.80 -4.01 13.28
CA PHE A 352 -0.83 -5.03 12.23
C PHE A 352 -0.88 -6.45 12.81
N ILE A 353 -0.09 -6.74 13.84
CA ILE A 353 -0.06 -8.06 14.51
C ILE A 353 -1.45 -8.39 15.08
N VAL A 354 -2.12 -7.43 15.73
CA VAL A 354 -3.49 -7.62 16.25
C VAL A 354 -4.50 -7.82 15.11
N ILE A 355 -4.40 -7.04 14.05
CA ILE A 355 -5.24 -7.24 12.84
C ILE A 355 -5.04 -8.64 12.28
N VAL A 356 -3.80 -9.10 12.13
CA VAL A 356 -3.47 -10.44 11.61
C VAL A 356 -4.03 -11.54 12.52
N PHE A 357 -4.00 -11.37 13.84
CA PHE A 357 -4.59 -12.34 14.76
C PHE A 357 -6.07 -12.60 14.43
N PHE A 358 -6.88 -11.54 14.34
CA PHE A 358 -8.30 -11.68 14.04
C PHE A 358 -8.57 -12.04 12.57
N ALA A 359 -7.77 -11.52 11.64
CA ALA A 359 -7.89 -11.87 10.22
C ALA A 359 -7.60 -13.35 9.94
N ALA A 360 -6.62 -13.92 10.64
CA ALA A 360 -6.32 -15.35 10.57
C ALA A 360 -7.52 -16.19 11.03
N GLN A 361 -8.19 -15.77 12.13
CA GLN A 361 -9.41 -16.45 12.57
C GLN A 361 -10.55 -16.28 11.57
N LEU A 362 -10.74 -15.07 11.04
CA LEU A 362 -11.78 -14.80 10.03
C LEU A 362 -11.63 -15.72 8.81
N LEU A 363 -10.41 -15.85 8.28
CA LEU A 363 -10.10 -16.73 7.15
C LEU A 363 -10.29 -18.21 7.51
N ALA A 364 -9.84 -18.62 8.70
CA ALA A 364 -10.07 -19.98 9.19
C ALA A 364 -11.56 -20.29 9.32
N PHE A 365 -12.36 -19.35 9.84
CA PHE A 365 -13.82 -19.48 9.96
C PHE A 365 -14.48 -19.59 8.59
N LEU A 366 -14.10 -18.74 7.62
CA LEU A 366 -14.59 -18.80 6.24
C LEU A 366 -14.29 -20.16 5.58
N LYS A 367 -13.06 -20.66 5.77
CA LYS A 367 -12.63 -21.96 5.21
C LYS A 367 -13.33 -23.12 5.90
N TRP A 368 -13.29 -23.19 7.23
CA TRP A 368 -13.87 -24.29 8.02
C TRP A 368 -15.40 -24.40 7.86
N SER A 369 -16.10 -23.25 7.90
CA SER A 369 -17.56 -23.23 7.74
C SER A 369 -18.03 -23.47 6.32
N ASN A 370 -17.14 -23.52 5.34
CA ASN A 370 -17.44 -23.54 3.91
C ASN A 370 -18.14 -22.27 3.39
N LEU A 371 -18.34 -21.24 4.24
CA LEU A 371 -19.01 -20.01 3.80
C LEU A 371 -18.21 -19.28 2.72
N GLY A 372 -16.87 -19.31 2.79
CA GLY A 372 -16.00 -18.69 1.79
C GLY A 372 -16.24 -19.26 0.38
N ILE A 373 -16.23 -20.59 0.23
CA ILE A 373 -16.46 -21.24 -1.05
C ILE A 373 -17.92 -21.08 -1.52
N ILE A 374 -18.90 -21.13 -0.60
CA ILE A 374 -20.33 -20.91 -0.92
C ILE A 374 -20.53 -19.49 -1.46
N ALA A 375 -19.98 -18.50 -0.79
CA ALA A 375 -20.06 -17.09 -1.20
C ALA A 375 -19.34 -16.88 -2.55
N ALA A 376 -18.16 -17.48 -2.73
CA ALA A 376 -17.39 -17.39 -3.96
C ALA A 376 -18.14 -18.00 -5.16
N VAL A 377 -18.72 -19.20 -5.01
CA VAL A 377 -19.50 -19.86 -6.09
C VAL A 377 -20.76 -19.07 -6.43
N LYS A 378 -21.51 -18.60 -5.42
CA LYS A 378 -22.71 -17.80 -5.67
C LYS A 378 -22.36 -16.43 -6.26
N GLY A 379 -21.31 -15.77 -5.76
CA GLY A 379 -20.82 -14.51 -6.30
C GLY A 379 -20.31 -14.66 -7.73
N ALA A 380 -19.53 -15.71 -8.02
CA ALA A 380 -19.05 -15.99 -9.37
C ALA A 380 -20.18 -16.19 -10.37
N LYS A 381 -21.28 -16.88 -9.99
CA LYS A 381 -22.47 -17.02 -10.85
C LYS A 381 -23.11 -15.68 -11.23
N LEU A 382 -23.09 -14.70 -10.34
CA LEU A 382 -23.58 -13.35 -10.64
C LEU A 382 -22.68 -12.62 -11.65
N LEU A 383 -21.41 -13.01 -11.71
CA LEU A 383 -20.38 -12.39 -12.54
C LEU A 383 -20.08 -13.18 -13.82
N GLU A 384 -20.56 -14.41 -13.96
CA GLU A 384 -20.24 -15.36 -15.04
C GLU A 384 -20.47 -14.80 -16.45
N HIS A 385 -21.44 -13.91 -16.61
CA HIS A 385 -21.77 -13.29 -17.88
C HIS A 385 -21.24 -11.87 -18.04
N GLN A 386 -20.43 -11.38 -17.08
CA GLN A 386 -19.90 -10.03 -17.14
C GLN A 386 -18.59 -9.99 -17.95
N ASN A 387 -18.44 -8.93 -18.74
CA ASN A 387 -17.18 -8.67 -19.43
C ASN A 387 -16.06 -8.39 -18.40
N GLY A 388 -14.86 -8.90 -18.64
CA GLY A 388 -13.70 -8.70 -17.77
C GLY A 388 -13.42 -7.23 -17.45
N ILE A 389 -13.65 -6.31 -18.39
CA ILE A 389 -13.50 -4.87 -18.18
C ILE A 389 -14.52 -4.36 -17.15
N VAL A 390 -15.77 -4.84 -17.20
CA VAL A 390 -16.83 -4.48 -16.23
C VAL A 390 -16.45 -4.94 -14.83
N LEU A 391 -15.86 -6.13 -14.70
CA LEU A 391 -15.36 -6.65 -13.42
C LEU A 391 -14.21 -5.81 -12.88
N ILE A 392 -13.24 -5.45 -13.73
CA ILE A 392 -12.12 -4.59 -13.37
C ILE A 392 -12.64 -3.24 -12.84
N LEU A 393 -13.52 -2.58 -13.58
CA LEU A 393 -14.11 -1.30 -13.19
C LEU A 393 -14.90 -1.40 -11.89
N GLY A 394 -15.71 -2.45 -11.74
CA GLY A 394 -16.52 -2.67 -10.53
C GLY A 394 -15.66 -2.81 -9.28
N ILE A 395 -14.57 -3.57 -9.35
CA ILE A 395 -13.66 -3.77 -8.22
C ILE A 395 -12.86 -2.51 -7.91
N ILE A 396 -12.37 -1.79 -8.94
CA ILE A 396 -11.68 -0.51 -8.75
C ILE A 396 -12.59 0.49 -8.04
N ILE A 397 -13.83 0.65 -8.53
CA ILE A 397 -14.81 1.58 -7.94
C ILE A 397 -15.13 1.19 -6.49
N LEU A 398 -15.41 -0.09 -6.25
CA LEU A 398 -15.72 -0.56 -4.90
C LEU A 398 -14.53 -0.38 -3.95
N SER A 399 -13.31 -0.71 -4.39
CA SER A 399 -12.09 -0.49 -3.60
C SER A 399 -11.87 0.99 -3.31
N ALA A 400 -12.08 1.86 -4.29
CA ALA A 400 -12.00 3.32 -4.13
C ALA A 400 -13.03 3.87 -3.14
N LEU A 401 -14.28 3.36 -3.17
CA LEU A 401 -15.32 3.74 -2.22
C LEU A 401 -15.00 3.29 -0.79
N VAL A 402 -14.52 2.04 -0.63
CA VAL A 402 -14.10 1.53 0.68
C VAL A 402 -12.90 2.32 1.21
N ASN A 403 -11.99 2.74 0.34
CA ASN A 403 -10.85 3.58 0.71
C ASN A 403 -11.25 4.94 1.29
N LEU A 404 -12.36 5.50 0.89
CA LEU A 404 -12.86 6.74 1.49
C LEU A 404 -13.28 6.55 2.96
N LEU A 405 -13.57 5.32 3.39
CA LEU A 405 -14.07 5.00 4.74
C LEU A 405 -12.99 4.42 5.66
N ILE A 406 -12.00 3.73 5.11
CA ILE A 406 -10.94 3.03 5.87
C ILE A 406 -9.58 3.46 5.33
N GLY A 407 -8.76 4.15 6.15
CA GLY A 407 -7.45 4.68 5.72
C GLY A 407 -6.34 3.64 5.56
N SER A 408 -6.45 2.46 6.17
CA SER A 408 -5.41 1.43 6.15
C SER A 408 -5.55 0.48 4.96
N ALA A 409 -4.57 0.44 4.05
CA ALA A 409 -4.57 -0.43 2.87
C ALA A 409 -4.59 -1.92 3.25
N SER A 410 -3.79 -2.33 4.25
CA SER A 410 -3.75 -3.72 4.72
C SER A 410 -5.07 -4.14 5.37
N ALA A 411 -5.69 -3.29 6.20
CA ALA A 411 -6.98 -3.57 6.81
C ALA A 411 -8.09 -3.72 5.76
N LYS A 412 -8.14 -2.83 4.77
CA LYS A 412 -9.12 -2.93 3.66
C LYS A 412 -8.95 -4.22 2.87
N TRP A 413 -7.72 -4.54 2.48
CA TRP A 413 -7.47 -5.76 1.73
C TRP A 413 -7.74 -7.02 2.54
N GLY A 414 -7.45 -6.99 3.85
CA GLY A 414 -7.82 -8.06 4.76
C GLY A 414 -9.32 -8.35 4.78
N ILE A 415 -10.16 -7.33 4.56
CA ILE A 415 -11.62 -7.47 4.46
C ILE A 415 -12.04 -7.93 3.06
N LEU A 416 -11.46 -7.35 2.01
CA LEU A 416 -11.89 -7.55 0.63
C LEU A 416 -11.28 -8.80 -0.01
N ALA A 417 -10.04 -9.17 0.33
CA ALA A 417 -9.36 -10.32 -0.26
C ALA A 417 -10.12 -11.65 -0.06
N PRO A 418 -10.65 -11.97 1.13
CA PRO A 418 -11.41 -13.20 1.34
C PRO A 418 -12.67 -13.33 0.48
N ILE A 419 -13.14 -12.22 -0.09
CA ILE A 419 -14.31 -12.14 -0.95
C ILE A 419 -13.89 -12.12 -2.42
N PHE A 420 -13.03 -11.18 -2.80
CA PHE A 420 -12.68 -10.96 -4.20
C PHE A 420 -11.78 -12.04 -4.78
N VAL A 421 -10.76 -12.46 -4.01
CA VAL A 421 -9.80 -13.42 -4.52
C VAL A 421 -10.48 -14.76 -4.85
N PRO A 422 -11.23 -15.41 -3.94
CA PRO A 422 -11.91 -16.68 -4.25
C PRO A 422 -12.93 -16.54 -5.39
N MET A 423 -13.72 -15.46 -5.38
CA MET A 423 -14.75 -15.21 -6.37
C MET A 423 -14.16 -15.05 -7.79
N LEU A 424 -13.07 -14.27 -7.92
CA LEU A 424 -12.43 -14.03 -9.21
C LEU A 424 -11.61 -15.21 -9.69
N ILE A 425 -11.05 -16.04 -8.80
CA ILE A 425 -10.44 -17.33 -9.19
C ILE A 425 -11.47 -18.21 -9.91
N ILE A 426 -12.70 -18.30 -9.39
CA ILE A 426 -13.78 -19.11 -10.00
C ILE A 426 -14.18 -18.56 -11.38
N VAL A 427 -14.12 -17.24 -11.57
CA VAL A 427 -14.36 -16.58 -12.86
C VAL A 427 -13.15 -16.74 -13.82
N GLY A 428 -12.01 -17.21 -13.33
CA GLY A 428 -10.82 -17.50 -14.12
C GLY A 428 -9.66 -16.50 -13.97
N PHE A 429 -9.78 -15.49 -13.10
CA PHE A 429 -8.70 -14.53 -12.84
C PHE A 429 -7.68 -15.06 -11.82
N HIS A 430 -6.42 -14.79 -12.07
CA HIS A 430 -5.35 -15.12 -11.11
C HIS A 430 -5.35 -14.14 -9.92
N PRO A 431 -5.03 -14.60 -8.69
CA PRO A 431 -4.95 -13.74 -7.49
C PRO A 431 -4.06 -12.51 -7.65
N ALA A 432 -2.96 -12.64 -8.40
CA ALA A 432 -2.06 -11.53 -8.69
C ALA A 432 -2.75 -10.38 -9.42
N PHE A 433 -3.59 -10.67 -10.41
CA PHE A 433 -4.33 -9.65 -11.14
C PHE A 433 -5.44 -9.05 -10.29
N THR A 434 -6.14 -9.86 -9.50
CA THR A 434 -7.13 -9.39 -8.52
C THR A 434 -6.52 -8.37 -7.54
N GLN A 435 -5.32 -8.68 -7.05
CA GLN A 435 -4.57 -7.78 -6.15
C GLN A 435 -4.19 -6.48 -6.83
N VAL A 436 -3.77 -6.50 -8.11
CA VAL A 436 -3.46 -5.28 -8.89
C VAL A 436 -4.68 -4.38 -9.00
N ILE A 437 -5.84 -4.93 -9.36
CA ILE A 437 -7.08 -4.15 -9.51
C ILE A 437 -7.45 -3.47 -8.18
N TYR A 438 -7.36 -4.19 -7.07
CA TYR A 438 -7.56 -3.62 -5.73
C TYR A 438 -6.58 -2.49 -5.45
N ARG A 439 -5.27 -2.71 -5.67
CA ARG A 439 -4.21 -1.74 -5.38
C ARG A 439 -4.41 -0.42 -6.13
N VAL A 440 -4.86 -0.48 -7.36
CA VAL A 440 -5.20 0.71 -8.14
C VAL A 440 -6.40 1.42 -7.54
N GLY A 441 -7.50 0.71 -7.26
CA GLY A 441 -8.70 1.27 -6.64
C GLY A 441 -8.43 1.89 -5.27
N ASP A 442 -7.56 1.27 -4.48
CA ASP A 442 -7.09 1.78 -3.19
C ASP A 442 -6.35 3.12 -3.33
N SER A 443 -5.38 3.18 -4.24
CA SER A 443 -4.45 4.30 -4.33
C SER A 443 -5.05 5.56 -4.93
N ILE A 444 -5.95 5.45 -5.92
CA ILE A 444 -6.48 6.59 -6.67
C ILE A 444 -7.29 7.59 -5.82
N THR A 445 -7.84 7.16 -4.69
CA THR A 445 -8.61 8.01 -3.77
C THR A 445 -7.85 8.39 -2.51
N ASN A 446 -6.63 7.87 -2.28
CA ASN A 446 -5.79 8.25 -1.15
C ASN A 446 -5.57 9.77 -1.02
N PRO A 447 -5.36 10.55 -2.11
CA PRO A 447 -5.14 11.98 -1.97
C PRO A 447 -6.33 12.74 -1.38
N ILE A 448 -7.55 12.22 -1.50
CA ILE A 448 -8.78 12.92 -1.13
C ILE A 448 -9.54 12.27 0.03
N THR A 449 -9.09 11.12 0.54
CA THR A 449 -9.77 10.49 1.67
C THR A 449 -9.44 11.21 2.98
N PRO A 450 -10.46 11.65 3.75
CA PRO A 450 -10.24 12.27 5.05
C PRO A 450 -9.71 11.27 6.11
N MET A 451 -9.76 9.97 5.81
CA MET A 451 -9.27 8.91 6.71
C MET A 451 -7.73 8.71 6.64
N MET A 452 -7.04 9.44 5.74
CA MET A 452 -5.57 9.41 5.71
C MET A 452 -4.98 10.11 6.94
N PRO A 453 -4.17 9.42 7.77
CA PRO A 453 -3.65 9.97 9.02
C PRO A 453 -2.75 11.20 8.84
N TYR A 454 -2.16 11.37 7.65
CA TYR A 454 -1.24 12.48 7.33
C TYR A 454 -1.94 13.71 6.74
N LEU A 455 -3.23 13.66 6.46
CA LEU A 455 -3.98 14.79 5.91
C LEU A 455 -4.05 15.99 6.88
N PRO A 456 -4.27 15.82 8.21
CA PRO A 456 -4.18 16.91 9.18
C PRO A 456 -2.79 17.55 9.23
N LEU A 457 -1.73 16.75 9.13
CA LEU A 457 -0.35 17.24 9.09
C LEU A 457 -0.11 18.08 7.82
N LEU A 458 -0.58 17.61 6.66
CA LEU A 458 -0.51 18.38 5.41
C LEU A 458 -1.25 19.72 5.53
N LEU A 459 -2.41 19.73 6.19
CA LEU A 459 -3.16 20.96 6.43
C LEU A 459 -2.37 21.92 7.32
N THR A 460 -1.71 21.42 8.36
CA THR A 460 -0.84 22.22 9.22
C THR A 460 0.31 22.85 8.42
N TYR A 461 0.95 22.09 7.54
CA TYR A 461 1.97 22.63 6.64
C TYR A 461 1.40 23.68 5.68
N ALA A 462 0.21 23.46 5.12
CA ALA A 462 -0.44 24.40 4.23
C ALA A 462 -0.78 25.72 4.94
N GLN A 463 -1.21 25.66 6.20
CA GLN A 463 -1.54 26.82 7.03
C GLN A 463 -0.32 27.67 7.42
N LYS A 464 0.90 27.15 7.36
CA LYS A 464 2.13 27.95 7.50
C LYS A 464 2.26 28.98 6.36
N TYR A 465 1.78 28.64 5.16
CA TYR A 465 1.84 29.49 3.98
C TYR A 465 0.56 30.30 3.72
N ASP A 466 -0.61 29.81 4.13
CA ASP A 466 -1.88 30.55 4.12
C ASP A 466 -2.75 30.12 5.31
N LYS A 467 -2.81 30.95 6.34
CA LYS A 467 -3.65 30.74 7.55
C LYS A 467 -5.12 30.49 7.27
N ARG A 468 -5.61 30.96 6.12
CA ARG A 468 -7.02 30.79 5.74
C ARG A 468 -7.30 29.45 5.11
N MET A 469 -6.25 28.64 4.88
CA MET A 469 -6.39 27.32 4.29
C MET A 469 -7.23 26.42 5.20
N LYS A 470 -8.33 25.91 4.66
CA LYS A 470 -9.22 24.95 5.31
C LYS A 470 -9.11 23.60 4.62
N LEU A 471 -9.49 22.54 5.32
CA LEU A 471 -9.47 21.19 4.80
C LEU A 471 -10.15 21.05 3.43
N GLY A 472 -11.33 21.67 3.25
CA GLY A 472 -12.04 21.64 1.97
C GLY A 472 -11.28 22.30 0.81
N ALA A 473 -10.53 23.38 1.06
CA ALA A 473 -9.68 24.02 0.05
C ALA A 473 -8.48 23.15 -0.32
N LEU A 474 -7.87 22.50 0.68
CA LEU A 474 -6.77 21.55 0.48
C LEU A 474 -7.25 20.35 -0.35
N LEU A 475 -8.36 19.73 0.03
CA LEU A 475 -8.96 18.60 -0.71
C LEU A 475 -9.35 19.00 -2.14
N SER A 476 -9.86 20.25 -2.34
CA SER A 476 -10.14 20.79 -3.67
C SER A 476 -8.88 20.91 -4.55
N SER A 477 -7.71 21.13 -3.93
CA SER A 477 -6.42 21.16 -4.64
C SER A 477 -5.86 19.76 -4.91
N LEU A 478 -6.25 18.77 -4.13
CA LEU A 478 -5.87 17.36 -4.31
C LEU A 478 -6.81 16.59 -5.27
N MET A 479 -8.06 17.05 -5.42
CA MET A 479 -9.07 16.41 -6.27
C MET A 479 -8.63 16.20 -7.73
N PRO A 480 -7.98 17.17 -8.42
CA PRO A 480 -7.51 16.97 -9.79
C PRO A 480 -6.52 15.80 -9.93
N TYR A 481 -5.66 15.59 -8.93
CA TYR A 481 -4.74 14.44 -8.92
C TYR A 481 -5.51 13.13 -8.82
N SER A 482 -6.45 13.02 -7.88
CA SER A 482 -7.26 11.82 -7.70
C SER A 482 -8.07 11.48 -8.95
N ILE A 483 -8.67 12.47 -9.61
CA ILE A 483 -9.42 12.26 -10.86
C ILE A 483 -8.49 11.80 -11.99
N ALA A 484 -7.35 12.46 -12.18
CA ALA A 484 -6.40 12.10 -13.23
C ALA A 484 -5.82 10.69 -13.01
N LEU A 485 -5.45 10.35 -11.77
CA LEU A 485 -5.00 9.02 -11.40
C LEU A 485 -6.09 7.98 -11.64
N SER A 486 -7.34 8.27 -11.28
CA SER A 486 -8.48 7.36 -11.52
C SER A 486 -8.65 7.05 -13.00
N ILE A 487 -8.56 8.05 -13.87
CA ILE A 487 -8.74 7.86 -15.32
C ILE A 487 -7.53 7.13 -15.91
N VAL A 488 -6.33 7.65 -15.67
CA VAL A 488 -5.12 7.17 -16.35
C VAL A 488 -4.71 5.78 -15.86
N TRP A 489 -4.74 5.55 -14.54
CA TRP A 489 -4.32 4.26 -14.00
C TRP A 489 -5.35 3.16 -14.28
N THR A 490 -6.64 3.47 -14.22
CA THR A 490 -7.69 2.53 -14.64
C THR A 490 -7.57 2.17 -16.12
N ALA A 491 -7.34 3.16 -16.99
CA ALA A 491 -7.08 2.91 -18.41
C ALA A 491 -5.83 2.04 -18.60
N PHE A 492 -4.77 2.28 -17.82
CA PHE A 492 -3.55 1.48 -17.87
C PHE A 492 -3.78 0.01 -17.45
N VAL A 493 -4.56 -0.24 -16.39
CA VAL A 493 -4.96 -1.62 -16.01
C VAL A 493 -5.73 -2.30 -17.14
N ILE A 494 -6.68 -1.60 -17.78
CA ILE A 494 -7.47 -2.16 -18.86
C ILE A 494 -6.59 -2.49 -20.07
N ILE A 495 -5.66 -1.60 -20.43
CA ILE A 495 -4.72 -1.85 -21.52
C ILE A 495 -3.83 -3.06 -21.19
N TRP A 496 -3.32 -3.14 -19.95
CA TRP A 496 -2.51 -4.27 -19.49
C TRP A 496 -3.27 -5.60 -19.57
N PHE A 497 -4.51 -5.59 -19.14
CA PHE A 497 -5.43 -6.72 -19.24
C PHE A 497 -5.64 -7.16 -20.69
N LEU A 498 -5.92 -6.22 -21.60
CA LEU A 498 -6.15 -6.52 -23.02
C LEU A 498 -4.90 -7.07 -23.71
N LEU A 499 -3.71 -6.64 -23.29
CA LEU A 499 -2.44 -7.15 -23.83
C LEU A 499 -2.09 -8.55 -23.27
N GLY A 500 -2.76 -9.02 -22.23
CA GLY A 500 -2.49 -10.34 -21.65
C GLY A 500 -1.14 -10.47 -20.94
N ILE A 501 -0.49 -9.35 -20.59
CA ILE A 501 0.86 -9.34 -20.01
C ILE A 501 0.81 -9.77 -18.55
N PRO A 502 1.68 -10.71 -18.08
CA PRO A 502 1.77 -11.04 -16.68
C PRO A 502 2.04 -9.80 -15.81
N VAL A 503 1.42 -9.72 -14.64
CA VAL A 503 1.57 -8.55 -13.74
C VAL A 503 2.83 -8.63 -12.88
N GLY A 504 3.51 -9.77 -12.86
CA GLY A 504 4.78 -9.98 -12.17
C GLY A 504 5.27 -11.41 -12.32
N PRO A 505 6.40 -11.76 -11.68
CA PRO A 505 6.90 -13.14 -11.66
C PRO A 505 5.85 -14.08 -11.05
N GLY A 506 5.46 -15.16 -11.79
CA GLY A 506 4.41 -16.07 -11.36
C GLY A 506 3.04 -15.43 -11.19
N GLY A 507 2.81 -14.26 -11.79
CA GLY A 507 1.56 -13.50 -11.70
C GLY A 507 0.88 -13.35 -13.08
N PRO A 508 0.32 -14.40 -13.70
CA PRO A 508 -0.47 -14.28 -14.92
C PRO A 508 -1.79 -13.55 -14.64
N ILE A 509 -2.49 -13.13 -15.70
CA ILE A 509 -3.82 -12.52 -15.59
C ILE A 509 -4.88 -13.59 -15.25
N PHE A 510 -4.80 -14.73 -15.92
CA PHE A 510 -5.78 -15.81 -15.78
C PHE A 510 -5.16 -17.02 -15.07
N VAL A 511 -6.01 -17.77 -14.36
CA VAL A 511 -5.67 -19.09 -13.86
C VAL A 511 -5.60 -20.05 -15.04
N LYS A 512 -4.52 -20.82 -15.13
CA LYS A 512 -4.36 -21.86 -16.16
C LYS A 512 -5.14 -23.12 -15.79
#